data_a93f61201c3b58d66c44d4c2af799d40
#
_entry.id   a93f61201c3b58d66c44d4c2af799d40
#
_cell.length_a   1.000
_cell.length_b   1.000
_cell.length_c   1.000
_cell.angle_alpha   90.00
_cell.angle_beta   90.00
_cell.angle_gamma   90.00
#
_symmetry.space_group_name_H-M   'P 1'
#
loop_
_entity.id
_entity.type
_entity.pdbx_description
1 polymer ?
#
loop_
_entity_poly.entity_id
_entity_poly.type
_entity_poly.pdbx_seq_one_letter_code
_entity_poly.pdbx_strand_id
1 'polypeptide(L)'
;EDSYGAQILLCSEIGSEGRNFQFASDLILFDLPANPDVLEQRIGRLDRIGQENRIQIHVPYLIGTAQERMFRWYNEALNIFGSISPTAQTLQENFIVDLKECLLADLGQRFEDLLEEVNVQRQALEAELQAGRDRLLEYNSCRPVVAQQIVEALEDYDDNTTLPMFMKRFMSSTNIDFDEQSNGTVIIKPTDQMQVQ
;
A
#
# COMPACT_ATOMS: atom_id res chain seq x y z
N GLU A 1 14.03 -10.73 21.46
CA GLU A 1 15.03 -9.71 21.07
C GLU A 1 16.35 -10.07 21.72
N ASP A 2 17.34 -10.32 20.89
CA ASP A 2 18.70 -10.60 21.39
C ASP A 2 19.39 -9.27 21.66
N SER A 3 19.59 -8.93 22.93
CA SER A 3 20.26 -7.69 23.35
C SER A 3 21.72 -7.58 22.88
N TYR A 4 22.28 -8.66 22.37
CA TYR A 4 23.62 -8.75 21.78
C TYR A 4 23.61 -8.87 20.25
N GLY A 5 22.45 -8.82 19.62
CA GLY A 5 22.28 -8.87 18.17
C GLY A 5 22.78 -7.62 17.43
N ALA A 6 22.76 -7.66 16.09
CA ALA A 6 23.12 -6.53 15.25
C ALA A 6 22.13 -5.38 15.48
N GLN A 7 22.64 -4.21 15.89
CA GLN A 7 21.83 -3.02 16.17
C GLN A 7 21.64 -2.11 14.94
N ILE A 8 22.47 -2.30 13.92
CA ILE A 8 22.42 -1.53 12.66
C ILE A 8 22.40 -2.53 11.50
N LEU A 9 21.45 -2.32 10.58
CA LEU A 9 21.37 -3.04 9.33
C LEU A 9 21.68 -2.10 8.18
N LEU A 10 22.74 -2.38 7.42
CA LEU A 10 23.07 -1.66 6.20
C LEU A 10 22.47 -2.41 5.00
N CYS A 11 21.64 -1.72 4.22
CA CYS A 11 21.00 -2.28 3.04
C CYS A 11 21.34 -1.45 1.80
N SER A 12 21.61 -2.12 0.69
CA SER A 12 21.51 -1.52 -0.63
C SER A 12 20.05 -1.59 -1.12
N GLU A 13 19.73 -0.90 -2.21
CA GLU A 13 18.40 -0.89 -2.81
C GLU A 13 17.88 -2.30 -3.10
N ILE A 14 18.70 -3.15 -3.73
CA ILE A 14 18.38 -4.56 -4.02
C ILE A 14 18.21 -5.38 -2.73
N GLY A 15 19.01 -5.11 -1.70
CA GLY A 15 18.95 -5.84 -0.42
C GLY A 15 17.72 -5.52 0.42
N SER A 16 17.05 -4.39 0.18
CA SER A 16 15.84 -3.99 0.88
C SER A 16 14.56 -4.49 0.21
N GLU A 17 14.62 -4.94 -1.03
CA GLU A 17 13.45 -5.33 -1.82
C GLU A 17 12.77 -6.60 -1.24
N GLY A 18 11.44 -6.56 -1.12
CA GLY A 18 10.65 -7.71 -0.62
C GLY A 18 10.76 -7.99 0.88
N ARG A 19 11.58 -7.28 1.65
CA ARG A 19 11.77 -7.51 3.09
C ARG A 19 10.88 -6.61 3.95
N ASN A 20 10.61 -7.07 5.16
CA ASN A 20 9.86 -6.35 6.18
C ASN A 20 10.80 -5.96 7.33
N PHE A 21 10.84 -4.67 7.66
CA PHE A 21 11.69 -4.11 8.72
C PHE A 21 10.88 -3.42 9.82
N GLN A 22 9.62 -3.80 10.03
CA GLN A 22 8.76 -3.19 11.04
C GLN A 22 9.26 -3.34 12.49
N PHE A 23 10.30 -4.13 12.72
CA PHE A 23 10.97 -4.22 14.02
C PHE A 23 11.90 -3.03 14.28
N ALA A 24 12.25 -2.24 13.26
CA ALA A 24 13.07 -1.04 13.38
C ALA A 24 12.18 0.20 13.42
N SER A 25 12.59 1.19 14.22
CA SER A 25 11.94 2.49 14.35
C SER A 25 12.70 3.63 13.67
N ASP A 26 13.97 3.40 13.38
CA ASP A 26 14.86 4.40 12.81
C ASP A 26 15.31 4.03 11.41
N LEU A 27 15.12 4.95 10.45
CA LEU A 27 15.55 4.83 9.07
C LEU A 27 16.56 5.93 8.75
N ILE A 28 17.78 5.54 8.39
CA ILE A 28 18.80 6.49 7.92
C ILE A 28 18.88 6.40 6.40
N LEU A 29 18.47 7.46 5.72
CA LEU A 29 18.55 7.59 4.27
C LEU A 29 19.87 8.27 3.90
N PHE A 30 20.91 7.48 3.74
CA PHE A 30 22.24 8.00 3.43
C PHE A 30 22.31 8.62 2.03
N ASP A 31 21.53 8.09 1.09
CA ASP A 31 21.27 8.65 -0.24
C ASP A 31 19.76 8.77 -0.47
N LEU A 32 19.36 9.82 -1.14
CA LEU A 32 17.98 10.01 -1.58
C LEU A 32 17.84 9.51 -3.03
N PRO A 33 16.86 8.64 -3.31
CA PRO A 33 16.61 8.18 -4.67
C PRO A 33 16.11 9.34 -5.53
N ALA A 34 16.30 9.25 -6.84
CA ALA A 34 15.75 10.25 -7.76
C ALA A 34 14.24 10.11 -8.00
N ASN A 35 13.67 8.95 -7.67
CA ASN A 35 12.25 8.65 -7.84
C ASN A 35 11.55 8.67 -6.47
N PRO A 36 10.47 9.48 -6.29
CA PRO A 36 9.69 9.55 -5.06
C PRO A 36 9.07 8.22 -4.64
N ASP A 37 8.59 7.40 -5.59
CA ASP A 37 8.00 6.09 -5.29
C ASP A 37 9.00 5.15 -4.60
N VAL A 38 10.28 5.22 -5.02
CA VAL A 38 11.34 4.43 -4.37
C VAL A 38 11.58 4.91 -2.94
N LEU A 39 11.51 6.22 -2.71
CA LEU A 39 11.60 6.78 -1.36
C LEU A 39 10.44 6.32 -0.47
N GLU A 40 9.22 6.42 -0.96
CA GLU A 40 8.02 5.93 -0.25
C GLU A 40 8.09 4.42 0.01
N GLN A 41 8.57 3.63 -0.94
CA GLN A 41 8.80 2.21 -0.73
C GLN A 41 9.83 1.93 0.37
N ARG A 42 10.93 2.69 0.44
CA ARG A 42 11.93 2.56 1.51
C ARG A 42 11.30 2.85 2.88
N ILE A 43 10.53 3.92 3.00
CA ILE A 43 9.80 4.29 4.23
C ILE A 43 8.78 3.20 4.58
N GLY A 44 8.00 2.75 3.62
CA GLY A 44 6.98 1.72 3.79
C GLY A 44 7.51 0.33 4.17
N ARG A 45 8.84 0.11 4.19
CA ARG A 45 9.43 -1.12 4.75
C ARG A 45 9.37 -1.15 6.28
N LEU A 46 9.36 0.03 6.90
CA LEU A 46 9.24 0.20 8.34
C LEU A 46 7.79 0.53 8.72
N ASP A 47 7.15 1.41 7.94
CA ASP A 47 5.78 1.89 8.16
C ASP A 47 4.77 0.85 7.64
N ARG A 48 4.39 -0.08 8.49
CA ARG A 48 3.44 -1.14 8.19
C ARG A 48 2.39 -1.28 9.27
N ILE A 49 1.27 -1.89 8.89
CA ILE A 49 0.21 -2.27 9.83
C ILE A 49 0.83 -3.13 10.94
N GLY A 50 0.69 -2.70 12.20
CA GLY A 50 1.28 -3.34 13.37
C GLY A 50 2.59 -2.72 13.85
N GLN A 51 3.06 -1.62 13.22
CA GLN A 51 4.15 -0.80 13.78
C GLN A 51 3.64 -0.05 15.02
N GLU A 52 4.26 -0.34 16.17
CA GLU A 52 3.88 0.27 17.44
C GLU A 52 4.65 1.57 17.75
N ASN A 53 5.82 1.73 17.13
CA ASN A 53 6.69 2.87 17.34
C ASN A 53 6.54 3.89 16.22
N ARG A 54 6.66 5.16 16.57
CA ARG A 54 6.78 6.22 15.58
C ARG A 54 8.10 6.07 14.83
N ILE A 55 8.04 6.02 13.50
CA ILE A 55 9.23 5.92 12.66
C ILE A 55 9.96 7.26 12.65
N GLN A 56 11.27 7.21 12.87
CA GLN A 56 12.17 8.35 12.78
C GLN A 56 13.00 8.24 11.51
N ILE A 57 12.90 9.25 10.66
CA ILE A 57 13.64 9.29 9.39
C ILE A 57 14.76 10.31 9.51
N HIS A 58 15.98 9.84 9.33
CA HIS A 58 17.20 10.64 9.40
C HIS A 58 17.79 10.79 7.99
N VAL A 59 17.93 12.01 7.53
CA VAL A 59 18.51 12.31 6.20
C VAL A 59 19.75 13.15 6.40
N PRO A 60 20.96 12.57 6.45
CA PRO A 60 22.19 13.33 6.51
C PRO A 60 22.47 13.98 5.16
N TYR A 61 22.79 15.29 5.15
CA TYR A 61 23.17 16.00 3.94
C TYR A 61 24.25 17.06 4.24
N LEU A 62 24.97 17.48 3.22
CA LEU A 62 25.90 18.58 3.29
C LEU A 62 25.23 19.86 2.80
N ILE A 63 25.38 20.94 3.58
CA ILE A 63 24.80 22.25 3.25
C ILE A 63 25.43 22.79 1.96
N GLY A 64 24.63 23.41 1.09
CA GLY A 64 25.05 23.98 -0.18
C GLY A 64 25.22 22.94 -1.32
N THR A 65 24.79 21.69 -1.11
CA THR A 65 24.95 20.63 -2.12
C THR A 65 23.63 20.27 -2.81
N ALA A 66 23.74 19.50 -3.90
CA ALA A 66 22.59 18.91 -4.56
C ALA A 66 21.79 17.97 -3.63
N GLN A 67 22.44 17.35 -2.65
CA GLN A 67 21.79 16.48 -1.67
C GLN A 67 20.86 17.27 -0.74
N GLU A 68 21.28 18.46 -0.28
CA GLU A 68 20.41 19.36 0.46
C GLU A 68 19.20 19.78 -0.38
N ARG A 69 19.41 20.17 -1.63
CA ARG A 69 18.32 20.57 -2.54
C ARG A 69 17.35 19.42 -2.78
N MET A 70 17.86 18.19 -2.93
CA MET A 70 17.04 17.01 -3.08
C MET A 70 16.24 16.69 -1.81
N PHE A 71 16.83 16.86 -0.62
CA PHE A 71 16.10 16.76 0.65
C PHE A 71 14.98 17.80 0.75
N ARG A 72 15.28 19.06 0.45
CA ARG A 72 14.30 20.16 0.48
C ARG A 72 13.18 19.95 -0.53
N TRP A 73 13.49 19.43 -1.72
CA TRP A 73 12.51 19.04 -2.73
C TRP A 73 11.51 18.02 -2.17
N TYR A 74 11.99 16.95 -1.56
CA TYR A 74 11.13 15.95 -0.97
C TYR A 74 10.35 16.43 0.25
N ASN A 75 10.96 17.25 1.08
CA ASN A 75 10.38 17.72 2.32
C ASN A 75 9.42 18.91 2.12
N GLU A 76 9.83 19.93 1.36
CA GLU A 76 9.11 21.19 1.26
C GLU A 76 8.15 21.21 0.07
N ALA A 77 8.55 20.71 -1.10
CA ALA A 77 7.70 20.71 -2.29
C ALA A 77 6.74 19.51 -2.30
N LEU A 78 7.24 18.29 -2.15
CA LEU A 78 6.44 17.07 -2.26
C LEU A 78 5.85 16.59 -0.93
N ASN A 79 6.36 17.02 0.22
CA ASN A 79 5.92 16.65 1.58
C ASN A 79 5.91 15.13 1.85
N ILE A 80 6.83 14.36 1.25
CA ILE A 80 6.86 12.88 1.35
C ILE A 80 7.13 12.40 2.78
N PHE A 81 7.90 13.16 3.57
CA PHE A 81 8.19 12.77 4.95
C PHE A 81 7.05 13.06 5.92
N GLY A 82 6.08 13.89 5.54
CA GLY A 82 4.93 14.25 6.36
C GLY A 82 3.72 13.34 6.18
N SER A 83 3.51 12.85 4.96
CA SER A 83 2.37 12.00 4.59
C SER A 83 2.61 11.28 3.27
N ILE A 84 1.89 10.20 3.03
CA ILE A 84 1.86 9.55 1.71
C ILE A 84 1.34 10.58 0.69
N SER A 85 2.13 10.85 -0.33
CA SER A 85 1.82 11.85 -1.36
C SER A 85 1.40 11.19 -2.67
N PRO A 86 0.10 11.05 -2.93
CA PRO A 86 -0.38 10.40 -4.16
C PRO A 86 -0.08 11.21 -5.43
N THR A 87 0.39 12.44 -5.27
CA THR A 87 0.72 13.37 -6.36
C THR A 87 2.22 13.49 -6.62
N ALA A 88 3.06 12.93 -5.76
CA ALA A 88 4.51 13.13 -5.78
C ALA A 88 5.14 12.70 -7.11
N GLN A 89 4.77 11.53 -7.64
CA GLN A 89 5.29 11.03 -8.91
C GLN A 89 4.90 11.95 -10.08
N THR A 90 3.64 12.37 -10.15
CA THR A 90 3.16 13.28 -11.21
C THR A 90 3.87 14.62 -11.17
N LEU A 91 4.04 15.20 -9.98
CA LEU A 91 4.77 16.45 -9.80
C LEU A 91 6.25 16.30 -10.16
N GLN A 92 6.88 15.22 -9.74
CA GLN A 92 8.25 14.91 -10.12
C GLN A 92 8.42 14.85 -11.65
N GLU A 93 7.55 14.16 -12.35
CA GLU A 93 7.59 14.05 -13.82
C GLU A 93 7.41 15.40 -14.50
N ASN A 94 6.48 16.21 -14.02
CA ASN A 94 6.21 17.54 -14.59
C ASN A 94 7.37 18.52 -14.41
N PHE A 95 8.10 18.45 -13.30
CA PHE A 95 9.15 19.40 -12.94
C PHE A 95 10.56 18.81 -12.97
N ILE A 96 10.76 17.63 -13.53
CA ILE A 96 12.05 16.93 -13.52
C ILE A 96 13.17 17.71 -14.22
N VAL A 97 12.84 18.48 -15.25
CA VAL A 97 13.82 19.28 -16.00
C VAL A 97 14.30 20.46 -15.15
N ASP A 98 13.35 21.24 -14.59
CA ASP A 98 13.66 22.39 -13.72
C ASP A 98 14.42 21.94 -12.47
N LEU A 99 14.02 20.83 -11.87
CA LEU A 99 14.71 20.24 -10.72
C LEU A 99 16.16 19.90 -11.08
N LYS A 100 16.40 19.21 -12.20
CA LYS A 100 17.75 18.85 -12.65
C LYS A 100 18.64 20.08 -12.87
N GLU A 101 18.09 21.13 -13.47
CA GLU A 101 18.81 22.38 -13.64
C GLU A 101 19.22 22.99 -12.28
N CYS A 102 18.29 23.03 -11.32
CA CYS A 102 18.57 23.51 -9.98
C CYS A 102 19.53 22.63 -9.18
N LEU A 103 19.59 21.32 -9.44
CA LEU A 103 20.54 20.42 -8.79
C LEU A 103 21.96 20.57 -9.34
N LEU A 104 22.10 20.88 -10.64
CA LEU A 104 23.40 20.97 -11.33
C LEU A 104 24.05 22.37 -11.24
N ALA A 105 23.25 23.42 -11.11
CA ALA A 105 23.72 24.79 -11.02
C ALA A 105 23.29 25.44 -9.70
N ASP A 106 24.08 26.44 -9.26
CA ASP A 106 23.72 27.23 -8.08
C ASP A 106 22.68 28.31 -8.46
N LEU A 107 21.43 27.89 -8.60
CA LEU A 107 20.32 28.76 -8.97
C LEU A 107 19.44 29.05 -7.73
N GLY A 108 20.03 29.59 -6.66
CA GLY A 108 19.41 29.73 -5.36
C GLY A 108 17.95 30.25 -5.40
N GLN A 109 17.75 31.46 -6.01
CA GLN A 109 16.38 32.02 -6.10
C GLN A 109 15.44 31.18 -6.98
N ARG A 110 15.92 30.67 -8.13
CA ARG A 110 15.12 29.82 -9.01
C ARG A 110 14.66 28.54 -8.30
N PHE A 111 15.51 27.99 -7.44
CA PHE A 111 15.15 26.81 -6.64
C PHE A 111 14.07 27.11 -5.59
N GLU A 112 14.16 28.27 -4.91
CA GLU A 112 13.11 28.72 -3.98
C GLU A 112 11.76 28.90 -4.71
N ASP A 113 11.77 29.57 -5.85
CA ASP A 113 10.58 29.77 -6.69
C ASP A 113 9.98 28.42 -7.14
N LEU A 114 10.83 27.46 -7.51
CA LEU A 114 10.42 26.12 -7.90
C LEU A 114 9.74 25.35 -6.75
N LEU A 115 10.31 25.40 -5.54
CA LEU A 115 9.73 24.77 -4.36
C LEU A 115 8.33 25.33 -4.05
N GLU A 116 8.17 26.65 -4.14
CA GLU A 116 6.87 27.31 -3.90
C GLU A 116 5.85 26.93 -4.98
N GLU A 117 6.23 26.99 -6.26
CA GLU A 117 5.37 26.61 -7.38
C GLU A 117 4.84 25.18 -7.23
N VAL A 118 5.73 24.23 -6.96
CA VAL A 118 5.37 22.82 -6.83
C VAL A 118 4.51 22.58 -5.59
N ASN A 119 4.80 23.25 -4.48
CA ASN A 119 3.99 23.13 -3.26
C ASN A 119 2.56 23.62 -3.50
N VAL A 120 2.37 24.74 -4.21
CA VAL A 120 1.04 25.26 -4.59
C VAL A 120 0.31 24.25 -5.49
N GLN A 121 0.98 23.70 -6.50
CA GLN A 121 0.37 22.69 -7.37
C GLN A 121 0.02 21.40 -6.62
N ARG A 122 0.89 20.95 -5.70
CA ARG A 122 0.60 19.81 -4.84
C ARG A 122 -0.69 19.99 -4.05
N GLN A 123 -0.83 21.14 -3.38
CA GLN A 123 -2.03 21.44 -2.59
C GLN A 123 -3.30 21.46 -3.45
N ALA A 124 -3.23 22.03 -4.67
CA ALA A 124 -4.35 22.03 -5.60
C ALA A 124 -4.75 20.61 -6.04
N LEU A 125 -3.78 19.77 -6.43
CA LEU A 125 -4.03 18.39 -6.84
C LEU A 125 -4.54 17.53 -5.68
N GLU A 126 -4.01 17.69 -4.48
CA GLU A 126 -4.47 16.99 -3.28
C GLU A 126 -5.94 17.37 -2.95
N ALA A 127 -6.30 18.65 -3.08
CA ALA A 127 -7.67 19.13 -2.89
C ALA A 127 -8.63 18.53 -3.93
N GLU A 128 -8.22 18.44 -5.20
CA GLU A 128 -9.02 17.80 -6.25
C GLU A 128 -9.22 16.29 -5.99
N LEU A 129 -8.17 15.60 -5.58
CA LEU A 129 -8.24 14.18 -5.23
C LEU A 129 -9.15 13.95 -4.03
N GLN A 130 -9.08 14.80 -3.02
CA GLN A 130 -9.95 14.71 -1.85
C GLN A 130 -11.42 14.93 -2.24
N ALA A 131 -11.72 15.97 -3.02
CA ALA A 131 -13.06 16.22 -3.53
C ALA A 131 -13.59 15.06 -4.39
N GLY A 132 -12.72 14.41 -5.17
CA GLY A 132 -13.06 13.21 -5.93
C GLY A 132 -13.35 11.99 -5.04
N ARG A 133 -12.55 11.78 -3.99
CA ARG A 133 -12.78 10.71 -3.00
C ARG A 133 -14.09 10.91 -2.24
N ASP A 134 -14.36 12.12 -1.78
CA ASP A 134 -15.59 12.46 -1.07
C ASP A 134 -16.82 12.19 -1.94
N ARG A 135 -16.75 12.53 -3.23
CA ARG A 135 -17.80 12.23 -4.20
C ARG A 135 -17.99 10.71 -4.39
N LEU A 136 -16.90 9.94 -4.50
CA LEU A 136 -16.98 8.49 -4.60
C LEU A 136 -17.54 7.83 -3.33
N LEU A 137 -17.18 8.34 -2.15
CA LEU A 137 -17.75 7.90 -0.88
C LEU A 137 -19.23 8.20 -0.80
N GLU A 138 -19.68 9.37 -1.27
CA GLU A 138 -21.09 9.74 -1.34
C GLU A 138 -21.86 8.81 -2.29
N TYR A 139 -21.32 8.52 -3.48
CA TYR A 139 -21.95 7.60 -4.45
C TYR A 139 -21.95 6.14 -3.98
N ASN A 140 -20.93 5.72 -3.25
CA ASN A 140 -20.80 4.37 -2.70
C ASN A 140 -21.26 4.26 -1.25
N SER A 141 -21.87 5.32 -0.69
CA SER A 141 -22.46 5.25 0.64
C SER A 141 -23.51 4.13 0.67
N CYS A 142 -23.45 3.34 1.73
CA CYS A 142 -24.37 2.21 1.93
C CYS A 142 -25.81 2.70 1.77
N ARG A 143 -26.55 2.11 0.84
CA ARG A 143 -28.01 2.28 0.70
C ARG A 143 -28.68 1.21 1.56
N PRO A 144 -29.12 1.52 2.80
CA PRO A 144 -29.56 0.50 3.75
C PRO A 144 -30.64 -0.43 3.21
N VAL A 145 -31.58 0.11 2.44
CA VAL A 145 -32.67 -0.67 1.84
C VAL A 145 -32.15 -1.66 0.80
N VAL A 146 -31.21 -1.24 -0.06
CA VAL A 146 -30.63 -2.13 -1.08
C VAL A 146 -29.70 -3.17 -0.42
N ALA A 147 -28.92 -2.75 0.57
CA ALA A 147 -28.07 -3.66 1.32
C ALA A 147 -28.89 -4.73 2.03
N GLN A 148 -30.01 -4.36 2.65
CA GLN A 148 -30.92 -5.30 3.30
C GLN A 148 -31.52 -6.29 2.30
N GLN A 149 -31.96 -5.83 1.13
CA GLN A 149 -32.48 -6.71 0.07
C GLN A 149 -31.43 -7.71 -0.43
N ILE A 150 -30.16 -7.29 -0.52
CA ILE A 150 -29.08 -8.20 -0.91
C ILE A 150 -28.81 -9.23 0.20
N VAL A 151 -28.81 -8.81 1.46
CA VAL A 151 -28.62 -9.72 2.60
C VAL A 151 -29.74 -10.76 2.63
N GLU A 152 -31.01 -10.34 2.55
CA GLU A 152 -32.15 -11.22 2.50
C GLU A 152 -32.09 -12.22 1.32
N ALA A 153 -31.68 -11.75 0.13
CA ALA A 153 -31.53 -12.60 -1.03
C ALA A 153 -30.37 -13.62 -0.87
N LEU A 154 -29.30 -13.25 -0.16
CA LEU A 154 -28.18 -14.15 0.15
C LEU A 154 -28.59 -15.19 1.22
N GLU A 155 -29.30 -14.78 2.26
CA GLU A 155 -29.84 -15.67 3.28
C GLU A 155 -30.80 -16.70 2.67
N ASP A 156 -31.73 -16.26 1.81
CA ASP A 156 -32.63 -17.14 1.06
C ASP A 156 -31.86 -18.11 0.14
N TYR A 157 -30.72 -17.68 -0.40
CA TYR A 157 -29.86 -18.52 -1.23
C TYR A 157 -29.09 -19.54 -0.40
N ASP A 158 -28.56 -19.15 0.75
CA ASP A 158 -27.81 -20.02 1.67
C ASP A 158 -28.75 -21.07 2.33
N ASP A 159 -30.00 -20.71 2.63
CA ASP A 159 -31.00 -21.61 3.15
C ASP A 159 -31.54 -22.58 2.08
N ASN A 160 -31.19 -22.38 0.83
CA ASN A 160 -31.64 -23.21 -0.28
C ASN A 160 -30.98 -24.60 -0.26
N THR A 161 -31.78 -25.61 0.05
CA THR A 161 -31.33 -27.00 0.12
C THR A 161 -31.00 -27.65 -1.23
N THR A 162 -31.19 -26.95 -2.32
CA THR A 162 -31.00 -27.47 -3.70
C THR A 162 -29.55 -27.88 -3.95
N LEU A 163 -28.60 -27.06 -3.54
CA LEU A 163 -27.16 -27.33 -3.74
C LEU A 163 -26.69 -28.52 -2.88
N PRO A 164 -26.97 -28.58 -1.58
CA PRO A 164 -26.65 -29.76 -0.78
C PRO A 164 -27.29 -31.05 -1.32
N MET A 165 -28.54 -30.99 -1.76
CA MET A 165 -29.21 -32.14 -2.37
C MET A 165 -28.58 -32.57 -3.70
N PHE A 166 -28.20 -31.61 -4.55
CA PHE A 166 -27.49 -31.90 -5.77
C PHE A 166 -26.14 -32.54 -5.49
N MET A 167 -25.35 -31.98 -4.57
CA MET A 167 -24.03 -32.51 -4.20
C MET A 167 -24.13 -33.94 -3.65
N LYS A 168 -25.11 -34.22 -2.81
CA LYS A 168 -25.33 -35.58 -2.30
C LYS A 168 -25.68 -36.58 -3.43
N ARG A 169 -26.54 -36.19 -4.36
CA ARG A 169 -26.87 -37.00 -5.55
C ARG A 169 -25.66 -37.21 -6.47
N PHE A 170 -24.87 -36.16 -6.70
CA PHE A 170 -23.65 -36.23 -7.48
C PHE A 170 -22.65 -37.20 -6.85
N MET A 171 -22.35 -37.07 -5.56
CA MET A 171 -21.43 -37.96 -4.84
C MET A 171 -21.94 -39.42 -4.88
N SER A 172 -23.22 -39.65 -4.67
CA SER A 172 -23.78 -40.99 -4.79
C SER A 172 -23.69 -41.57 -6.20
N SER A 173 -23.88 -40.75 -7.24
CA SER A 173 -23.81 -41.20 -8.65
C SER A 173 -22.40 -41.49 -9.13
N THR A 174 -21.40 -40.89 -8.51
CA THR A 174 -19.97 -41.06 -8.81
C THR A 174 -19.29 -42.06 -7.88
N ASN A 175 -20.04 -42.76 -7.03
CA ASN A 175 -19.52 -43.68 -6.00
C ASN A 175 -18.50 -43.03 -5.05
N ILE A 176 -18.69 -41.74 -4.74
CA ILE A 176 -17.95 -41.04 -3.70
C ILE A 176 -18.63 -41.29 -2.37
N ASP A 177 -17.90 -41.86 -1.42
CA ASP A 177 -18.39 -42.04 -0.06
C ASP A 177 -18.32 -40.78 0.76
N PHE A 178 -19.35 -40.46 1.55
CA PHE A 178 -19.39 -39.26 2.36
C PHE A 178 -20.12 -39.47 3.68
N ASP A 179 -19.59 -38.83 4.73
CA ASP A 179 -20.21 -38.81 6.06
C ASP A 179 -20.72 -37.39 6.37
N GLU A 180 -21.99 -37.29 6.76
CA GLU A 180 -22.58 -36.02 7.19
C GLU A 180 -22.50 -35.89 8.71
N GLN A 181 -21.89 -34.83 9.18
CA GLN A 181 -21.80 -34.51 10.61
C GLN A 181 -23.01 -33.70 11.09
N SER A 182 -23.26 -33.71 12.38
CA SER A 182 -24.40 -33.00 13.02
C SER A 182 -24.33 -31.45 12.87
N ASN A 183 -23.19 -30.91 12.50
CA ASN A 183 -22.99 -29.47 12.24
C ASN A 183 -23.19 -29.08 10.76
N GLY A 184 -23.68 -30.01 9.91
CA GLY A 184 -23.86 -29.78 8.48
C GLY A 184 -22.61 -29.96 7.61
N THR A 185 -21.47 -30.29 8.22
CA THR A 185 -20.24 -30.56 7.46
C THR A 185 -20.32 -31.94 6.81
N VAL A 186 -19.89 -32.02 5.54
CA VAL A 186 -19.79 -33.26 4.79
C VAL A 186 -18.32 -33.65 4.63
N ILE A 187 -17.93 -34.80 5.12
CA ILE A 187 -16.58 -35.35 4.96
C ILE A 187 -16.60 -36.31 3.79
N ILE A 188 -15.81 -36.01 2.76
CA ILE A 188 -15.67 -36.84 1.56
C ILE A 188 -14.54 -37.83 1.76
N LYS A 189 -14.83 -39.15 1.45
CA LYS A 189 -13.84 -40.22 1.51
C LYS A 189 -13.66 -40.78 0.10
N PRO A 190 -12.40 -40.83 -0.41
CA PRO A 190 -12.14 -41.48 -1.68
C PRO A 190 -12.39 -42.98 -1.55
N THR A 191 -13.02 -43.58 -2.56
CA THR A 191 -13.25 -45.05 -2.62
C THR A 191 -12.52 -45.59 -3.86
N ASP A 192 -12.16 -46.89 -3.79
CA ASP A 192 -11.54 -47.60 -4.92
C ASP A 192 -12.46 -47.75 -6.15
N GLN A 193 -13.75 -47.41 -6.00
CA GLN A 193 -14.77 -47.45 -7.05
C GLN A 193 -15.11 -46.06 -7.63
N MET A 194 -14.37 -45.04 -7.24
CA MET A 194 -14.59 -43.67 -7.71
C MET A 194 -14.32 -43.58 -9.22
N GLN A 195 -15.36 -43.27 -9.99
CA GLN A 195 -15.24 -43.08 -11.44
C GLN A 195 -14.68 -41.67 -11.70
N VAL A 196 -13.41 -41.57 -12.06
CA VAL A 196 -12.81 -40.38 -12.64
C VAL A 196 -12.98 -40.47 -14.14
N GLN A 197 -13.79 -39.60 -14.71
CA GLN A 197 -13.86 -39.40 -16.17
C GLN A 197 -12.76 -38.43 -16.63
#